data_e7dc3e9a7a21f1c30bcbf15c0318537e
#
_entry.id   e7dc3e9a7a21f1c30bcbf15c0318537e
#
_cell.length_a   1.000
_cell.length_b   1.000
_cell.length_c   1.000
_cell.angle_alpha   90.00
_cell.angle_beta   90.00
_cell.angle_gamma   90.00
#
_symmetry.space_group_name_H-M   'P 1'
#
loop_
_entity.id
_entity.type
_entity.pdbx_description
1 polymer ?
#
loop_
_entity_poly.entity_id
_entity_poly.type
_entity_poly.pdbx_seq_one_letter_code
_entity_poly.pdbx_strand_id
1 'polypeptide(L)'
;MLARPHRLVRGSDYRTAVRRGRRYGGPRLIVSVLDTGETRPTRFGFIVSKQVGNAVVRNTVRRRLKDACARQLPLPEGIDIVIRALPASATAPFAELLADVERAVERGAV
;
A
#
# COMPACT_ATOMS: atom_id res chain seq x y z
N MET A 1 11.86 -6.58 -2.46
CA MET A 1 10.82 -7.14 -3.35
C MET A 1 9.71 -7.77 -2.52
N LEU A 2 8.47 -7.58 -2.92
CA LEU A 2 7.32 -8.11 -2.19
C LEU A 2 6.94 -9.50 -2.74
N ALA A 3 7.01 -10.53 -1.89
CA ALA A 3 6.73 -11.90 -2.28
C ALA A 3 5.24 -12.12 -2.61
N ARG A 4 4.94 -13.11 -3.46
CA ARG A 4 3.57 -13.41 -3.93
C ARG A 4 2.52 -13.51 -2.84
N PRO A 5 2.75 -14.25 -1.72
CA PRO A 5 1.73 -14.35 -0.68
C PRO A 5 1.31 -13.02 -0.08
N HIS A 6 2.16 -12.00 -0.23
CA HIS A 6 1.92 -10.65 0.29
C HIS A 6 1.37 -9.69 -0.76
N ARG A 7 0.89 -10.20 -1.90
CA ARG A 7 0.32 -9.37 -2.97
C ARG A 7 -1.18 -9.53 -3.07
N LEU A 8 -1.88 -8.42 -3.09
CA LEU A 8 -3.30 -8.37 -3.42
C LEU A 8 -3.44 -8.44 -4.94
N VAL A 9 -4.32 -9.31 -5.44
CA VAL A 9 -4.45 -9.56 -6.88
C VAL A 9 -5.87 -9.27 -7.37
N ARG A 10 -6.89 -9.70 -6.61
CA ARG A 10 -8.28 -9.60 -7.07
C ARG A 10 -8.84 -8.20 -6.91
N GLY A 11 -9.51 -7.70 -7.96
CA GLY A 11 -10.17 -6.40 -7.91
C GLY A 11 -11.23 -6.30 -6.81
N SER A 12 -11.95 -7.40 -6.53
CA SER A 12 -12.92 -7.43 -5.43
C SER A 12 -12.27 -7.22 -4.07
N ASP A 13 -11.07 -7.76 -3.86
CA ASP A 13 -10.33 -7.59 -2.61
C ASP A 13 -9.87 -6.14 -2.45
N TYR A 14 -9.43 -5.50 -3.54
CA TYR A 14 -9.11 -4.07 -3.54
C TYR A 14 -10.32 -3.23 -3.15
N ARG A 15 -11.46 -3.49 -3.78
CA ARG A 15 -12.68 -2.73 -3.50
C ARG A 15 -13.14 -2.89 -2.06
N THR A 16 -13.06 -4.10 -1.53
CA THR A 16 -13.45 -4.39 -0.15
C THR A 16 -12.55 -3.65 0.84
N ALA A 17 -11.23 -3.71 0.62
CA ALA A 17 -10.27 -3.04 1.50
C ALA A 17 -10.46 -1.51 1.49
N VAL A 18 -10.69 -0.93 0.32
CA VAL A 18 -10.90 0.52 0.21
C VAL A 18 -12.22 0.95 0.84
N ARG A 19 -13.28 0.16 0.67
CA ARG A 19 -14.61 0.52 1.18
C ARG A 19 -14.77 0.27 2.67
N ARG A 20 -14.22 -0.83 3.19
CA ARG A 20 -14.44 -1.27 4.57
C ARG A 20 -13.25 -1.01 5.50
N GLY A 21 -12.07 -0.78 4.95
CA GLY A 21 -10.87 -0.54 5.73
C GLY A 21 -10.84 0.85 6.35
N ARG A 22 -9.98 1.02 7.33
CA ARG A 22 -9.67 2.34 7.88
C ARG A 22 -8.74 3.07 6.92
N ARG A 23 -9.00 4.35 6.73
CA ARG A 23 -8.25 5.19 5.80
C ARG A 23 -7.27 6.09 6.55
N TYR A 24 -6.03 6.09 6.11
CA TYR A 24 -4.97 6.97 6.60
C TYR A 24 -4.47 7.79 5.42
N GLY A 25 -4.73 9.08 5.44
CA GLY A 25 -4.42 9.96 4.33
C GLY A 25 -3.26 10.89 4.61
N GLY A 26 -2.58 11.31 3.55
CA GLY A 26 -1.53 12.30 3.58
C GLY A 26 -1.38 12.92 2.21
N PRO A 27 -0.41 13.83 2.01
CA PRO A 27 -0.26 14.53 0.73
C PRO A 27 0.24 13.63 -0.41
N ARG A 28 0.90 12.51 -0.12
CA ARG A 28 1.51 11.63 -1.11
C ARG A 28 0.80 10.31 -1.29
N LEU A 29 0.17 9.78 -0.24
CA LEU A 29 -0.46 8.46 -0.24
C LEU A 29 -1.77 8.49 0.53
N ILE A 30 -2.71 7.63 0.11
CA ILE A 30 -3.87 7.27 0.91
C ILE A 30 -3.78 5.76 1.14
N VAL A 31 -3.76 5.34 2.40
CA VAL A 31 -3.60 3.94 2.77
C VAL A 31 -4.89 3.44 3.42
N SER A 32 -5.44 2.36 2.89
CA SER A 32 -6.62 1.69 3.46
C SER A 32 -6.17 0.38 4.10
N VAL A 33 -6.53 0.17 5.36
CA VAL A 33 -6.13 -1.00 6.14
C VAL A 33 -7.37 -1.74 6.61
N LEU A 34 -7.52 -3.00 6.21
CA LEU A 34 -8.64 -3.86 6.59
C LEU A 34 -8.13 -5.11 7.28
N ASP A 35 -8.56 -5.33 8.51
CA ASP A 35 -8.35 -6.61 9.19
C ASP A 35 -9.47 -7.56 8.75
N THR A 36 -9.14 -8.58 7.97
CA THR A 36 -10.12 -9.50 7.43
C THR A 36 -10.52 -10.60 8.40
N GLY A 37 -9.73 -10.83 9.44
CA GLY A 37 -9.93 -11.95 10.36
C GLY A 37 -9.54 -13.30 9.79
N GLU A 38 -9.03 -13.35 8.57
CA GLU A 38 -8.61 -14.59 7.92
C GLU A 38 -7.21 -15.00 8.36
N THR A 39 -6.96 -16.31 8.35
CA THR A 39 -5.64 -16.87 8.70
C THR A 39 -4.83 -17.03 7.42
N ARG A 40 -4.18 -15.96 7.02
CA ARG A 40 -3.30 -15.94 5.85
C ARG A 40 -2.33 -14.76 5.95
N PRO A 41 -1.23 -14.76 5.18
CA PRO A 41 -0.31 -13.63 5.19
C PRO A 41 -1.00 -12.31 4.87
N THR A 42 -0.54 -11.23 5.50
CA THR A 42 -0.96 -9.87 5.16
C THR A 42 -0.60 -9.57 3.71
N ARG A 43 -1.52 -8.91 3.00
CA ARG A 43 -1.36 -8.61 1.58
C ARG A 43 -1.39 -7.12 1.34
N PHE A 44 -0.59 -6.69 0.36
CA PHE A 44 -0.52 -5.29 -0.06
C PHE A 44 -1.01 -5.16 -1.49
N GLY A 45 -1.77 -4.12 -1.75
CA GLY A 45 -2.21 -3.73 -3.08
C GLY A 45 -1.85 -2.28 -3.38
N PHE A 46 -1.67 -1.96 -4.66
CA PHE A 46 -1.21 -0.64 -5.08
C PHE A 46 -2.09 -0.10 -6.19
N ILE A 47 -2.57 1.13 -6.02
CA ILE A 47 -3.34 1.84 -7.02
C ILE A 47 -2.52 3.05 -7.44
N VAL A 48 -1.99 3.01 -8.68
CA VAL A 48 -1.18 4.09 -9.24
C VAL A 48 -1.81 4.48 -10.58
N SER A 49 -2.62 5.53 -10.56
CA SER A 49 -3.35 5.98 -11.73
C SER A 49 -2.50 6.87 -12.66
N LYS A 50 -3.06 7.16 -13.83
CA LYS A 50 -2.41 8.05 -14.81
C LYS A 50 -2.17 9.47 -14.28
N GLN A 51 -2.90 9.87 -13.24
CA GLN A 51 -2.71 11.17 -12.60
C GLN A 51 -1.33 11.32 -11.95
N VAL A 52 -0.71 10.22 -11.58
CA VAL A 52 0.64 10.22 -10.96
C VAL A 52 1.71 10.52 -12.02
N GLY A 53 1.53 10.01 -13.23
CA GLY A 53 2.46 10.24 -14.32
C GLY A 53 2.31 9.21 -15.44
N ASN A 54 3.28 9.21 -16.35
CA ASN A 54 3.32 8.24 -17.44
C ASN A 54 3.68 6.83 -16.91
N ALA A 55 3.74 5.84 -17.80
CA ALA A 55 3.98 4.46 -17.42
C ALA A 55 5.32 4.27 -16.68
N VAL A 56 6.37 4.97 -17.11
CA VAL A 56 7.69 4.88 -16.48
C VAL A 56 7.63 5.41 -15.04
N VAL A 57 7.02 6.57 -14.85
CA VAL A 57 6.85 7.17 -13.52
C VAL A 57 6.01 6.26 -12.61
N ARG A 58 4.89 5.75 -13.12
CA ARG A 58 4.01 4.88 -12.35
C ARG A 58 4.72 3.59 -11.92
N ASN A 59 5.51 2.99 -12.80
CA ASN A 59 6.27 1.78 -12.48
C ASN A 59 7.32 2.05 -11.40
N THR A 60 7.98 3.20 -11.46
CA THR A 60 8.95 3.61 -10.44
C THR A 60 8.27 3.77 -9.09
N VAL A 61 7.13 4.43 -9.04
CA VAL A 61 6.36 4.61 -7.80
C VAL A 61 5.92 3.26 -7.23
N ARG A 62 5.37 2.36 -8.07
CA ARG A 62 4.99 1.00 -7.63
C ARG A 62 6.15 0.25 -7.02
N ARG A 63 7.31 0.28 -7.68
CA ARG A 63 8.50 -0.42 -7.19
C ARG A 63 8.93 0.10 -5.82
N ARG A 64 8.94 1.42 -5.65
CA ARG A 64 9.29 2.06 -4.38
C ARG A 64 8.30 1.70 -3.28
N LEU A 65 7.01 1.69 -3.59
CA LEU A 65 5.97 1.33 -2.62
C LEU A 65 6.06 -0.14 -2.23
N LYS A 66 6.30 -1.03 -3.18
CA LYS A 66 6.52 -2.45 -2.89
C LYS A 66 7.70 -2.66 -1.96
N ASP A 67 8.78 -1.93 -2.20
CA ASP A 67 9.99 -1.99 -1.38
C ASP A 67 9.70 -1.49 0.04
N ALA A 68 9.01 -0.35 0.15
CA ALA A 68 8.62 0.21 1.44
C ALA A 68 7.73 -0.76 2.23
N CYS A 69 6.79 -1.41 1.57
CA CYS A 69 5.89 -2.38 2.21
C CYS A 69 6.62 -3.64 2.64
N ALA A 70 7.55 -4.14 1.83
CA ALA A 70 8.34 -5.32 2.18
C ALA A 70 9.13 -5.09 3.46
N ARG A 71 9.58 -3.87 3.69
CA ARG A 71 10.31 -3.50 4.91
C ARG A 71 9.45 -3.47 6.17
N GLN A 72 8.11 -3.50 6.01
CA GLN A 72 7.19 -3.53 7.16
C GLN A 72 6.95 -4.93 7.69
N LEU A 73 7.33 -5.95 6.94
CA LEU A 73 7.14 -7.34 7.36
C LEU A 73 8.20 -7.76 8.41
N PRO A 74 7.84 -8.65 9.34
CA PRO A 74 6.56 -9.35 9.47
C PRO A 74 5.45 -8.49 10.09
N LEU A 75 4.21 -8.81 9.72
CA LEU A 75 3.00 -8.18 10.25
C LEU A 75 2.03 -9.27 10.70
N PRO A 76 1.02 -8.92 11.55
CA PRO A 76 -0.03 -9.86 11.90
C PRO A 76 -0.73 -10.41 10.65
N GLU A 77 -1.22 -11.65 10.72
CA GLU A 77 -1.92 -12.26 9.60
C GLU A 77 -3.27 -11.60 9.30
N GLY A 78 -3.74 -11.77 8.07
CA GLY A 78 -5.10 -11.45 7.69
C GLY A 78 -5.39 -9.98 7.39
N ILE A 79 -4.38 -9.16 7.27
CA ILE A 79 -4.56 -7.73 7.00
C ILE A 79 -4.41 -7.45 5.51
N ASP A 80 -5.35 -6.72 4.93
CA ASP A 80 -5.25 -6.23 3.57
C ASP A 80 -4.98 -4.73 3.60
N ILE A 81 -3.91 -4.31 2.95
CA ILE A 81 -3.46 -2.93 2.90
C ILE A 81 -3.43 -2.48 1.45
N VAL A 82 -4.23 -1.46 1.12
CA VAL A 82 -4.25 -0.87 -0.22
C VAL A 82 -3.66 0.53 -0.16
N ILE A 83 -2.63 0.76 -0.96
CA ILE A 83 -1.95 2.04 -1.03
C ILE A 83 -2.30 2.70 -2.37
N ARG A 84 -2.97 3.86 -2.28
CA ARG A 84 -3.23 4.71 -3.44
C ARG A 84 -2.18 5.80 -3.49
N ALA A 85 -1.42 5.85 -4.58
CA ALA A 85 -0.45 6.91 -4.81
C ALA A 85 -1.17 8.16 -5.32
N LEU A 86 -0.87 9.30 -4.72
CA LEU A 86 -1.31 10.61 -5.17
C LEU A 86 -0.25 11.24 -6.08
N PRO A 87 -0.57 12.28 -6.87
CA PRO A 87 0.41 12.89 -7.77
C PRO A 87 1.74 13.29 -7.11
N ALA A 88 1.71 13.75 -5.87
CA ALA A 88 2.92 14.14 -5.15
C ALA A 88 3.90 12.99 -4.91
N SER A 89 3.45 11.74 -5.00
CA SER A 89 4.32 10.57 -4.86
C SER A 89 5.36 10.45 -5.99
N ALA A 90 5.06 11.03 -7.16
CA ALA A 90 5.91 10.92 -8.33
C ALA A 90 7.29 11.55 -8.12
N THR A 91 7.37 12.62 -7.35
CA THR A 91 8.62 13.37 -7.09
C THR A 91 9.14 13.19 -5.67
N ALA A 92 8.44 12.44 -4.83
CA ALA A 92 8.85 12.25 -3.46
C ALA A 92 10.09 11.35 -3.36
N PRO A 93 11.05 11.68 -2.51
CA PRO A 93 12.17 10.78 -2.21
C PRO A 93 11.64 9.47 -1.58
N PHE A 94 12.37 8.38 -1.80
CA PHE A 94 11.98 7.09 -1.23
C PHE A 94 11.83 7.15 0.29
N ALA A 95 12.70 7.87 0.98
CA ALA A 95 12.64 8.01 2.44
C ALA A 95 11.31 8.58 2.93
N GLU A 96 10.72 9.50 2.18
CA GLU A 96 9.41 10.07 2.53
C GLU A 96 8.27 9.08 2.30
N LEU A 97 8.32 8.34 1.19
CA LEU A 97 7.34 7.29 0.92
C LEU A 97 7.42 6.18 1.98
N LEU A 98 8.62 5.79 2.34
CA LEU A 98 8.85 4.79 3.40
C LEU A 98 8.27 5.27 4.73
N ALA A 99 8.52 6.51 5.12
CA ALA A 99 7.99 7.08 6.36
C ALA A 99 6.46 7.12 6.35
N ASP A 100 5.85 7.46 5.21
CA ASP A 100 4.39 7.49 5.07
C ASP A 100 3.79 6.08 5.25
N VAL A 101 4.41 5.07 4.63
CA VAL A 101 3.97 3.67 4.75
C VAL A 101 4.13 3.18 6.18
N GLU A 102 5.27 3.41 6.81
CA GLU A 102 5.53 3.02 8.20
C GLU A 102 4.48 3.60 9.14
N ARG A 103 4.15 4.87 8.98
CA ARG A 103 3.19 5.55 9.83
C ARG A 103 1.80 4.97 9.70
N ALA A 104 1.36 4.67 8.48
CA ALA A 104 0.06 4.07 8.24
C ALA A 104 -0.02 2.65 8.79
N VAL A 105 1.03 1.86 8.61
CA VAL A 105 1.11 0.48 9.12
C VAL A 105 1.09 0.48 10.64
N GLU A 106 1.85 1.35 11.29
CA GLU A 106 1.86 1.46 12.76
C GLU A 106 0.49 1.79 13.32
N ARG A 107 -0.26 2.66 12.63
CA ARG A 107 -1.60 3.06 13.09
C ARG A 107 -2.68 2.03 12.81
N GLY A 108 -2.57 1.29 11.71
CA GLY A 108 -3.65 0.44 11.22
C GLY A 108 -3.42 -1.06 11.34
N ALA A 109 -2.18 -1.52 11.32
CA ALA A 109 -1.86 -2.95 11.21
C ALA A 109 -1.07 -3.52 12.39
N VAL A 110 -0.74 -2.70 13.35
CA VAL A 110 0.02 -3.12 14.55
C VAL A 110 -0.75 -2.85 15.82
#